data_917e54e0c7b66d06975089b2b5739f45
#
_entry.id   917e54e0c7b66d06975089b2b5739f45
#
_cell.length_a   1.000
_cell.length_b   1.000
_cell.length_c   1.000
_cell.angle_alpha   90.00
_cell.angle_beta   90.00
_cell.angle_gamma   90.00
#
_symmetry.space_group_name_H-M   'P 1'
#
loop_
_entity.id
_entity.type
_entity.pdbx_description
1 polymer ?
#
loop_
_entity_poly.entity_id
_entity_poly.type
_entity_poly.pdbx_seq_one_letter_code
_entity_poly.pdbx_strand_id
1 'polypeptide(L)'
;MRTIGLDLAVQTAHKAVVLDEHGHFCTPILTVHTQPSDLDQLLARARDGASSTEVQIVMEPTGMAWFPVAVYYARQAVPVYLVNSQEVADLRRYYQRHAKSDRIDARVLARLPLVNPDKLHRLTLPSSTALACLRG
;
A
#
# COMPACT_ATOMS: atom_id res chain seq x y z
N MET A 1 12.30 7.22 5.05
CA MET A 1 11.55 6.11 4.41
C MET A 1 10.39 6.67 3.61
N ARG A 2 10.23 6.22 2.38
CA ARG A 2 9.09 6.61 1.55
C ARG A 2 7.95 5.62 1.68
N THR A 3 6.73 6.11 1.58
CA THR A 3 5.53 5.30 1.77
C THR A 3 4.69 5.30 0.51
N ILE A 4 4.36 4.11 0.01
CA ILE A 4 3.42 3.95 -1.09
C ILE A 4 2.05 3.64 -0.49
N GLY A 5 1.06 4.50 -0.76
CA GLY A 5 -0.33 4.19 -0.48
C GLY A 5 -0.95 3.55 -1.71
N LEU A 6 -1.55 2.39 -1.55
CA LEU A 6 -2.06 1.61 -2.68
C LEU A 6 -3.54 1.31 -2.47
N ASP A 7 -4.38 1.95 -3.27
CA ASP A 7 -5.82 1.75 -3.28
C ASP A 7 -6.15 0.70 -4.35
N LEU A 8 -6.50 -0.49 -3.88
CA LEU A 8 -6.68 -1.65 -4.74
C LEU A 8 -8.07 -1.70 -5.35
N ALA A 9 -8.13 -2.10 -6.61
CA ALA A 9 -9.38 -2.30 -7.32
C ALA A 9 -9.46 -3.74 -7.82
N VAL A 10 -10.67 -4.32 -7.79
CA VAL A 10 -10.87 -5.72 -8.17
C VAL A 10 -10.91 -5.88 -9.69
N GLN A 11 -11.55 -4.96 -10.39
CA GLN A 11 -11.79 -5.08 -11.83
C GLN A 11 -11.09 -4.04 -12.69
N THR A 12 -10.49 -3.03 -12.05
CA THR A 12 -9.80 -1.95 -12.76
C THR A 12 -8.37 -1.84 -12.26
N ALA A 13 -7.61 -0.90 -12.81
CA ALA A 13 -6.27 -0.64 -12.32
C ALA A 13 -6.30 -0.06 -10.89
N HIS A 14 -5.28 -0.39 -10.13
CA HIS A 14 -5.09 0.16 -8.80
C HIS A 14 -4.61 1.60 -8.88
N LYS A 15 -4.83 2.36 -7.82
CA LYS A 15 -4.33 3.73 -7.69
C LYS A 15 -3.23 3.76 -6.62
N ALA A 16 -2.15 4.45 -6.91
CA ALA A 16 -1.01 4.53 -5.99
C ALA A 16 -0.49 5.95 -5.91
N VAL A 17 0.07 6.30 -4.77
CA VAL A 17 0.75 7.58 -4.58
C VAL A 17 1.94 7.35 -3.66
N VAL A 18 2.99 8.15 -3.83
CA VAL A 18 4.20 8.07 -3.01
C VAL A 18 4.30 9.29 -2.11
N LEU A 19 4.50 9.05 -0.82
CA LEU A 19 4.74 10.08 0.19
C LEU A 19 6.21 10.04 0.57
N ASP A 20 6.86 11.20 0.62
CA ASP A 20 8.28 11.26 0.99
C ASP A 20 8.47 11.24 2.52
N GLU A 21 9.74 11.31 2.95
CA GLU A 21 10.10 11.25 4.37
C GLU A 21 9.66 12.50 5.14
N HIS A 22 9.29 13.56 4.45
CA HIS A 22 8.83 14.81 5.06
C HIS A 22 7.31 14.95 5.06
N GLY A 23 6.59 13.93 4.61
CA GLY A 23 5.14 13.96 4.59
C GLY A 23 4.55 14.66 3.37
N HIS A 24 5.33 14.87 2.32
CA HIS A 24 4.87 15.48 1.08
C HIS A 24 4.71 14.43 -0.02
N PHE A 25 3.72 14.61 -0.87
CA PHE A 25 3.51 13.70 -1.99
C PHE A 25 4.55 13.96 -3.08
N CYS A 26 5.28 12.89 -3.47
CA CYS A 26 6.29 12.94 -4.52
C CYS A 26 5.68 12.76 -5.91
N THR A 27 4.49 12.18 -6.01
CA THR A 27 3.87 11.82 -7.27
C THR A 27 2.40 12.25 -7.29
N PRO A 28 1.80 12.45 -8.48
CA PRO A 28 0.35 12.44 -8.58
C PRO A 28 -0.16 11.03 -8.32
N ILE A 29 -1.48 10.83 -8.36
CA ILE A 29 -2.05 9.49 -8.27
C ILE A 29 -1.69 8.73 -9.54
N LEU A 30 -1.03 7.60 -9.37
CA LEU A 30 -0.56 6.75 -10.45
C LEU A 30 -1.52 5.58 -10.66
N THR A 31 -1.64 5.14 -11.89
CA THR A 31 -2.42 3.96 -12.25
C THR A 31 -1.47 2.76 -12.35
N VAL A 32 -1.77 1.68 -11.63
CA VAL A 32 -0.90 0.52 -11.53
C VAL A 32 -1.72 -0.76 -11.74
N HIS A 33 -1.27 -1.60 -12.65
CA HIS A 33 -1.89 -2.91 -12.88
C HIS A 33 -1.14 -3.99 -12.10
N THR A 34 -1.79 -5.14 -11.89
CA THR A 34 -1.15 -6.28 -11.23
C THR A 34 -0.28 -7.03 -12.25
N GLN A 35 0.81 -6.41 -12.62
CA GLN A 35 1.82 -6.96 -13.53
C GLN A 35 3.20 -6.63 -13.00
N PRO A 36 4.17 -7.55 -13.13
CA PRO A 36 5.51 -7.29 -12.60
C PRO A 36 6.13 -5.99 -13.11
N SER A 37 5.93 -5.66 -14.39
CA SER A 37 6.48 -4.42 -14.94
C SER A 37 5.92 -3.17 -14.26
N ASP A 38 4.61 -3.13 -14.02
CA ASP A 38 3.96 -2.00 -13.35
C ASP A 38 4.39 -1.91 -11.89
N LEU A 39 4.44 -3.04 -11.20
CA LEU A 39 4.81 -3.09 -9.80
C LEU A 39 6.27 -2.70 -9.60
N ASP A 40 7.16 -3.11 -10.50
CA ASP A 40 8.56 -2.70 -10.47
C ASP A 40 8.73 -1.22 -10.75
N GLN A 41 7.97 -0.67 -11.70
CA GLN A 41 7.99 0.76 -12.01
C GLN A 41 7.51 1.60 -10.83
N LEU A 42 6.49 1.14 -10.12
CA LEU A 42 6.00 1.83 -8.93
C LEU A 42 7.09 1.89 -7.86
N LEU A 43 7.78 0.78 -7.63
CA LEU A 43 8.86 0.73 -6.66
C LEU A 43 10.03 1.63 -7.07
N ALA A 44 10.41 1.61 -8.34
CA ALA A 44 11.46 2.48 -8.88
C ALA A 44 11.07 3.96 -8.73
N ARG A 45 9.81 4.29 -9.00
CA ARG A 45 9.29 5.65 -8.85
C ARG A 45 9.36 6.10 -7.38
N ALA A 46 9.05 5.20 -6.45
CA ALA A 46 9.11 5.50 -5.03
C ALA A 46 10.54 5.78 -4.56
N ARG A 47 11.52 5.14 -5.18
CA ARG A 47 12.94 5.31 -4.83
C ARG A 47 13.61 6.47 -5.56
N ASP A 48 12.97 7.00 -6.58
CA ASP A 48 13.55 8.06 -7.41
C ASP A 48 13.74 9.34 -6.60
N GLY A 49 14.98 9.85 -6.60
CA GLY A 49 15.32 11.06 -5.85
C GLY A 49 15.35 10.90 -4.34
N ALA A 50 15.19 9.68 -3.83
CA ALA A 50 15.19 9.44 -2.39
C ALA A 50 16.63 9.35 -1.86
N SER A 51 16.83 9.81 -0.63
CA SER A 51 18.12 9.68 0.06
C SER A 51 18.34 8.26 0.58
N SER A 52 17.26 7.48 0.71
CA SER A 52 17.30 6.09 1.14
C SER A 52 16.49 5.24 0.18
N THR A 53 16.87 3.98 -0.01
CA THR A 53 16.11 3.03 -0.81
C THR A 53 14.98 2.37 -0.03
N GLU A 54 14.82 2.71 1.25
CA GLU A 54 13.77 2.14 2.09
C GLU A 54 12.40 2.64 1.67
N VAL A 55 11.51 1.69 1.41
CA VAL A 55 10.12 1.94 0.99
C VAL A 55 9.22 1.01 1.77
N GLN A 56 8.08 1.50 2.21
CA GLN A 56 7.02 0.68 2.78
C GLN A 56 5.74 0.89 1.99
N ILE A 57 4.88 -0.11 2.02
CA ILE A 57 3.62 -0.10 1.28
C ILE A 57 2.48 -0.25 2.27
N VAL A 58 1.43 0.56 2.09
CA VAL A 58 0.22 0.50 2.90
C VAL A 58 -0.96 0.24 1.98
N MET A 59 -1.75 -0.79 2.28
CA MET A 59 -2.93 -1.15 1.50
C MET A 59 -4.05 -1.67 2.38
N GLU A 60 -5.28 -1.55 1.88
CA GLU A 60 -6.45 -2.19 2.48
C GLU A 60 -6.69 -3.50 1.74
N PRO A 61 -6.73 -4.66 2.45
CA PRO A 61 -7.01 -5.94 1.79
C PRO A 61 -8.48 -6.02 1.41
N THR A 62 -8.79 -5.69 0.15
CA THR A 62 -10.13 -5.71 -0.41
C THR A 62 -10.25 -6.87 -1.38
N GLY A 63 -11.20 -7.78 -1.13
CA GLY A 63 -11.36 -8.98 -1.93
C GLY A 63 -10.07 -9.81 -1.96
N MET A 64 -9.71 -10.34 -3.12
CA MET A 64 -8.47 -11.08 -3.30
C MET A 64 -7.43 -10.30 -4.12
N ALA A 65 -7.77 -9.10 -4.57
CA ALA A 65 -6.88 -8.31 -5.42
C ALA A 65 -5.59 -7.88 -4.72
N TRP A 66 -5.62 -7.76 -3.39
CA TRP A 66 -4.47 -7.33 -2.61
C TRP A 66 -3.37 -8.40 -2.52
N PHE A 67 -3.75 -9.67 -2.54
CA PHE A 67 -2.84 -10.77 -2.20
C PHE A 67 -1.67 -10.89 -3.18
N PRO A 68 -1.87 -10.97 -4.50
CA PRO A 68 -0.74 -11.08 -5.42
C PRO A 68 0.19 -9.86 -5.39
N VAL A 69 -0.37 -8.67 -5.18
CA VAL A 69 0.43 -7.45 -5.09
C VAL A 69 1.27 -7.46 -3.80
N ALA A 70 0.65 -7.79 -2.69
CA ALA A 70 1.33 -7.84 -1.39
C ALA A 70 2.45 -8.88 -1.39
N VAL A 71 2.20 -10.06 -1.92
CA VAL A 71 3.19 -11.13 -1.98
C VAL A 71 4.35 -10.73 -2.89
N TYR A 72 4.06 -10.09 -4.02
CA TYR A 72 5.10 -9.65 -4.95
C TYR A 72 6.11 -8.74 -4.25
N TYR A 73 5.63 -7.74 -3.52
CA TYR A 73 6.51 -6.81 -2.82
C TYR A 73 7.17 -7.44 -1.58
N ALA A 74 6.43 -8.25 -0.84
CA ALA A 74 6.99 -8.90 0.36
C ALA A 74 8.13 -9.84 0.01
N ARG A 75 8.08 -10.50 -1.14
CA ARG A 75 9.17 -11.36 -1.62
C ARG A 75 10.41 -10.59 -1.99
N GLN A 76 10.31 -9.31 -2.25
CA GLN A 76 11.43 -8.43 -2.51
C GLN A 76 11.93 -7.73 -1.24
N ALA A 77 11.48 -8.20 -0.08
CA ALA A 77 11.81 -7.62 1.22
C ALA A 77 11.32 -6.18 1.40
N VAL A 78 10.28 -5.78 0.67
CA VAL A 78 9.61 -4.50 0.87
C VAL A 78 8.53 -4.68 1.92
N PRO A 79 8.58 -3.96 3.05
CA PRO A 79 7.55 -4.08 4.08
C PRO A 79 6.18 -3.70 3.54
N VAL A 80 5.20 -4.59 3.73
CA VAL A 80 3.81 -4.36 3.34
C VAL A 80 2.96 -4.33 4.60
N TYR A 81 2.21 -3.26 4.77
CA TYR A 81 1.31 -3.09 5.91
C TYR A 81 -0.14 -3.12 5.44
N LEU A 82 -0.95 -3.86 6.16
CA LEU A 82 -2.37 -4.01 5.88
C LEU A 82 -3.18 -3.21 6.89
N VAL A 83 -4.21 -2.53 6.41
CA VAL A 83 -5.12 -1.77 7.26
C VAL A 83 -6.40 -2.57 7.38
N ASN A 84 -6.91 -2.70 8.61
CA ASN A 84 -8.15 -3.41 8.86
C ASN A 84 -9.32 -2.71 8.17
N SER A 85 -10.18 -3.48 7.49
CA SER A 85 -11.31 -2.94 6.74
C SER A 85 -12.29 -2.16 7.62
N GLN A 86 -12.47 -2.59 8.88
CA GLN A 86 -13.36 -1.87 9.80
C GLN A 86 -12.80 -0.49 10.14
N GLU A 87 -11.50 -0.40 10.37
CA GLU A 87 -10.84 0.87 10.68
C GLU A 87 -10.90 1.82 9.49
N VAL A 88 -10.75 1.30 8.27
CA VAL A 88 -10.90 2.08 7.05
C VAL A 88 -12.34 2.58 6.91
N ALA A 89 -13.32 1.74 7.22
CA ALA A 89 -14.73 2.15 7.20
C ALA A 89 -15.01 3.28 8.18
N ASP A 90 -14.40 3.23 9.37
CA ASP A 90 -14.55 4.29 10.36
C ASP A 90 -13.92 5.59 9.88
N LEU A 91 -12.76 5.52 9.23
CA LEU A 91 -12.13 6.69 8.63
C LEU A 91 -12.96 7.27 7.50
N ARG A 92 -13.56 6.42 6.65
CA ARG A 92 -14.45 6.89 5.58
C ARG A 92 -15.63 7.69 6.15
N ARG A 93 -16.24 7.19 7.23
CA ARG A 93 -17.33 7.91 7.88
C ARG A 93 -16.88 9.25 8.43
N TYR A 94 -15.71 9.29 9.03
CA TYR A 94 -15.13 10.54 9.53
C TYR A 94 -14.93 11.54 8.40
N TYR A 95 -14.31 11.13 7.29
CA TYR A 95 -14.04 12.02 6.16
C TYR A 95 -15.33 12.49 5.48
N GLN A 96 -16.33 11.62 5.34
CA GLN A 96 -17.63 12.00 4.78
C GLN A 96 -18.32 13.07 5.61
N ARG A 97 -18.12 13.04 6.92
CA ARG A 97 -18.74 13.98 7.85
C ARG A 97 -18.01 15.33 7.87
N HIS A 98 -16.70 15.33 7.73
CA HIS A 98 -15.87 16.52 7.95
C HIS A 98 -15.27 17.12 6.69
N ALA A 99 -15.30 16.41 5.55
CA ALA A 99 -14.76 16.90 4.29
C ALA A 99 -15.63 16.42 3.13
N LYS A 100 -16.16 17.37 2.37
CA LYS A 100 -17.17 17.06 1.36
C LYS A 100 -16.69 16.21 0.20
N SER A 101 -15.40 16.26 -0.14
CA SER A 101 -14.87 15.61 -1.31
C SER A 101 -13.82 14.55 -0.99
N ASP A 102 -13.46 14.37 0.27
CA ASP A 102 -12.40 13.43 0.62
C ASP A 102 -12.94 12.01 0.69
N ARG A 103 -12.21 11.11 0.07
CA ARG A 103 -12.45 9.68 0.13
C ARG A 103 -11.21 9.01 0.69
N ILE A 104 -11.41 7.81 1.25
CA ILE A 104 -10.26 6.96 1.56
C ILE A 104 -9.70 6.48 0.23
N ASP A 105 -8.56 7.00 -0.15
CA ASP A 105 -7.87 6.65 -1.37
C ASP A 105 -6.38 6.40 -1.06
N ALA A 106 -5.57 6.30 -2.10
CA ALA A 106 -4.15 6.06 -1.95
C ALA A 106 -3.45 7.10 -1.07
N ARG A 107 -3.90 8.36 -1.10
CA ARG A 107 -3.28 9.43 -0.31
C ARG A 107 -3.50 9.23 1.18
N VAL A 108 -4.70 8.83 1.56
CA VAL A 108 -5.00 8.56 2.98
C VAL A 108 -4.19 7.36 3.46
N LEU A 109 -4.12 6.29 2.66
CA LEU A 109 -3.34 5.11 3.00
C LEU A 109 -1.86 5.45 3.18
N ALA A 110 -1.29 6.28 2.30
CA ALA A 110 0.11 6.68 2.39
C ALA A 110 0.43 7.45 3.67
N ARG A 111 -0.54 8.20 4.20
CA ARG A 111 -0.38 8.99 5.42
C ARG A 111 -0.57 8.21 6.70
N LEU A 112 -1.20 7.03 6.65
CA LEU A 112 -1.51 6.27 7.87
C LEU A 112 -0.31 5.98 8.75
N PRO A 113 0.88 5.65 8.25
CA PRO A 113 2.04 5.44 9.12
C PRO A 113 2.41 6.67 9.95
N LEU A 114 2.12 7.87 9.46
CA LEU A 114 2.39 9.11 10.19
C LEU A 114 1.29 9.46 11.17
N VAL A 115 0.03 9.19 10.81
CA VAL A 115 -1.15 9.63 11.58
C VAL A 115 -1.54 8.59 12.61
N ASN A 116 -1.53 7.31 12.24
CA ASN A 116 -2.04 6.25 13.11
C ASN A 116 -1.30 4.93 12.85
N PRO A 117 -0.01 4.83 13.23
CA PRO A 117 0.78 3.63 12.96
C PRO A 117 0.26 2.38 13.66
N ASP A 118 -0.49 2.53 14.75
CA ASP A 118 -1.01 1.39 15.50
C ASP A 118 -2.08 0.62 14.75
N LYS A 119 -2.66 1.20 13.70
CA LYS A 119 -3.67 0.56 12.87
C LYS A 119 -3.10 -0.29 11.75
N LEU A 120 -1.78 -0.33 11.63
CA LEU A 120 -1.10 -1.06 10.56
C LEU A 120 -0.66 -2.43 11.06
N HIS A 121 -0.91 -3.45 10.24
CA HIS A 121 -0.50 -4.82 10.52
C HIS A 121 0.45 -5.28 9.44
N ARG A 122 1.69 -5.55 9.81
CA ARG A 122 2.70 -5.97 8.84
C ARG A 122 2.40 -7.36 8.31
N LEU A 123 2.40 -7.51 6.99
CA LEU A 123 2.27 -8.80 6.34
C LEU A 123 3.57 -9.59 6.55
N THR A 124 3.43 -10.80 7.09
CA THR A 124 4.55 -11.71 7.27
C THR A 124 4.30 -12.94 6.42
N LEU A 125 5.24 -13.24 5.51
CA LEU A 125 5.14 -14.44 4.69
C LEU A 125 5.67 -15.64 5.47
N PRO A 126 5.06 -16.83 5.29
CA PRO A 126 5.63 -18.06 5.82
C PRO A 126 7.03 -18.31 5.25
N SER A 127 7.85 -19.10 5.96
CA SER A 127 9.14 -19.51 5.44
C SER A 127 8.97 -20.28 4.13
N SER A 128 10.06 -20.37 3.36
CA SER A 128 10.04 -21.14 2.11
C SER A 128 9.60 -22.58 2.34
N THR A 129 10.02 -23.19 3.46
CA THR A 129 9.61 -24.54 3.82
C THR A 129 8.11 -24.64 4.08
N ALA A 130 7.54 -23.68 4.82
CA ALA A 130 6.12 -23.65 5.07
C ALA A 130 5.31 -23.45 3.80
N LEU A 131 5.78 -22.58 2.88
CA LEU A 131 5.14 -22.39 1.59
C LEU A 131 5.17 -23.66 0.75
N ALA A 132 6.27 -24.39 0.77
CA ALA A 132 6.39 -25.66 0.05
C ALA A 132 5.40 -26.69 0.60
N CYS A 133 5.23 -26.77 1.91
CA CYS A 133 4.24 -27.65 2.54
C CYS A 133 2.81 -27.31 2.14
N LEU A 134 2.49 -26.03 2.03
CA LEU A 134 1.16 -25.57 1.63
C LEU A 134 0.85 -25.89 0.17
N ARG A 135 1.87 -26.00 -0.67
CA ARG A 135 1.71 -26.33 -2.08
C ARG A 135 1.64 -27.84 -2.33
N GLY A 136 2.15 -28.60 -1.41
CA GLY A 136 2.17 -30.06 -1.50
C GLY A 136 0.87 -30.67 -1.12
#